data_33f4454c62ccca3cc4ed69b6e2fdc307
#
_entry.id   33f4454c62ccca3cc4ed69b6e2fdc307
#
_cell.length_a   1.000
_cell.length_b   1.000
_cell.length_c   1.000
_cell.angle_alpha   90.00
_cell.angle_beta   90.00
_cell.angle_gamma   90.00
#
_symmetry.space_group_name_H-M   'P 1'
#
loop_
_entity.id
_entity.type
_entity.pdbx_description
1 polymer ?
#
loop_
_entity_poly.entity_id
_entity_poly.type
_entity_poly.pdbx_seq_one_letter_code
_entity_poly.pdbx_strand_id
1 'polypeptide(L)'
;MSDISKLSGCGTALVTPFNEDLSIDEAALRRFVEFQISEGINFLVPCGTTGESPTLSDAEQRRVVEIVVEVANRRVPVIAGAGGNNTAHVIKLARECERLGANGLLSVTPYYNKPTQEGLYQHFKAIAEATTLPIILYNVPPRTNVNLLPDTVARLAEIPNIIGVKEASGDISQIAEIINRVPASFRVLSGDDSMTLPLISVGGVGLISVASNELPAGLTRLTTACLENRWEEARRLNRELFALMKLNFIETSPAPLKAALAMMGKIKEVARLPIVPVRPETRDKLRAALRELKLI
;
A
#
# COMPACT_ATOMS: atom_id res chain seq x y z
N MET A 1 -13.75 0.16 17.70
CA MET A 1 -13.26 0.13 16.31
C MET A 1 -12.59 1.46 16.06
N SER A 2 -11.35 1.48 15.56
CA SER A 2 -10.74 2.73 15.11
C SER A 2 -11.58 3.28 13.95
N ASP A 3 -11.95 4.54 14.05
CA ASP A 3 -12.74 5.23 13.02
C ASP A 3 -11.88 5.42 11.77
N ILE A 4 -12.03 4.49 10.82
CA ILE A 4 -11.25 4.49 9.56
C ILE A 4 -11.58 5.70 8.67
N SER A 5 -12.69 6.42 8.91
CA SER A 5 -12.99 7.66 8.19
C SER A 5 -11.93 8.74 8.44
N LYS A 6 -11.14 8.60 9.51
CA LYS A 6 -10.01 9.47 9.87
C LYS A 6 -8.65 8.86 9.54
N LEU A 7 -8.59 7.87 8.66
CA LEU A 7 -7.33 7.23 8.28
C LEU A 7 -6.29 8.25 7.80
N SER A 8 -5.15 8.27 8.45
CA SER A 8 -4.02 9.15 8.14
C SER A 8 -2.71 8.52 8.63
N GLY A 9 -1.58 9.13 8.27
CA GLY A 9 -0.27 8.63 8.67
C GLY A 9 0.31 7.63 7.68
N CYS A 10 1.20 6.76 8.16
CA CYS A 10 1.91 5.77 7.36
C CYS A 10 1.30 4.37 7.53
N GLY A 11 0.92 3.74 6.43
CA GLY A 11 0.55 2.33 6.40
C GLY A 11 1.51 1.50 5.56
N THR A 12 1.75 0.27 5.95
CA THR A 12 2.65 -0.63 5.21
C THR A 12 1.88 -1.47 4.19
N ALA A 13 2.23 -1.33 2.91
CA ALA A 13 1.90 -2.32 1.89
C ALA A 13 2.73 -3.58 2.16
N LEU A 14 2.16 -4.50 2.95
CA LEU A 14 2.88 -5.67 3.47
C LEU A 14 3.37 -6.60 2.36
N VAL A 15 4.61 -7.08 2.49
CA VAL A 15 5.08 -8.25 1.74
C VAL A 15 4.35 -9.50 2.20
N THR A 16 4.21 -10.48 1.30
CA THR A 16 3.85 -11.86 1.65
C THR A 16 5.11 -12.70 1.70
N PRO A 17 5.57 -13.15 2.88
CA PRO A 17 6.70 -14.06 2.99
C PRO A 17 6.37 -15.44 2.42
N PHE A 18 7.31 -16.03 1.68
CA PHE A 18 7.19 -17.39 1.15
C PHE A 18 8.31 -18.30 1.64
N ASN A 19 8.00 -19.58 1.75
CA ASN A 19 8.97 -20.66 1.91
C ASN A 19 9.65 -20.99 0.58
N GLU A 20 10.72 -21.80 0.62
CA GLU A 20 11.44 -22.23 -0.59
C GLU A 20 10.58 -23.08 -1.54
N ASP A 21 9.57 -23.78 -1.02
CA ASP A 21 8.57 -24.52 -1.78
C ASP A 21 7.45 -23.62 -2.34
N LEU A 22 7.58 -22.31 -2.20
CA LEU A 22 6.64 -21.27 -2.62
C LEU A 22 5.33 -21.23 -1.81
N SER A 23 5.16 -22.01 -0.77
CA SER A 23 4.04 -21.86 0.18
C SER A 23 4.20 -20.56 1.00
N ILE A 24 3.11 -20.05 1.57
CA ILE A 24 3.15 -18.88 2.46
C ILE A 24 3.91 -19.27 3.74
N ASP A 25 4.93 -18.49 4.13
CA ASP A 25 5.58 -18.59 5.44
C ASP A 25 4.73 -17.84 6.49
N GLU A 26 3.69 -18.52 7.00
CA GLU A 26 2.77 -17.93 7.98
C GLU A 26 3.48 -17.49 9.26
N ALA A 27 4.49 -18.23 9.69
CA ALA A 27 5.25 -17.88 10.89
C ALA A 27 6.06 -16.59 10.70
N ALA A 28 6.70 -16.42 9.54
CA ALA A 28 7.38 -15.18 9.19
C ALA A 28 6.38 -14.04 9.05
N LEU A 29 5.22 -14.25 8.41
CA LEU A 29 4.18 -13.23 8.26
C LEU A 29 3.70 -12.72 9.63
N ARG A 30 3.42 -13.61 10.58
CA ARG A 30 3.01 -13.24 11.94
C ARG A 30 4.06 -12.39 12.65
N ARG A 31 5.33 -12.82 12.63
CA ARG A 31 6.45 -12.04 13.20
C ARG A 31 6.61 -10.69 12.52
N PHE A 32 6.41 -10.65 11.21
CA PHE A 32 6.56 -9.44 10.43
C PHE A 32 5.46 -8.42 10.71
N VAL A 33 4.21 -8.86 10.85
CA VAL A 33 3.09 -8.00 11.30
C VAL A 33 3.35 -7.44 12.68
N GLU A 34 3.81 -8.27 13.62
CA GLU A 34 4.17 -7.82 14.98
C GLU A 34 5.30 -6.78 14.96
N PHE A 35 6.34 -7.02 14.15
CA PHE A 35 7.42 -6.04 13.94
C PHE A 35 6.88 -4.69 13.44
N GLN A 36 6.01 -4.68 12.45
CA GLN A 36 5.41 -3.44 11.93
C GLN A 36 4.67 -2.66 13.02
N ILE A 37 3.87 -3.36 13.81
CA ILE A 37 3.07 -2.75 14.88
C ILE A 37 3.95 -2.22 16.02
N SER A 38 4.96 -3.00 16.43
CA SER A 38 5.88 -2.60 17.50
C SER A 38 6.73 -1.38 17.14
N GLU A 39 7.01 -1.19 15.84
CA GLU A 39 7.72 -0.02 15.30
C GLU A 39 6.78 1.18 15.04
N GLY A 40 5.49 1.10 15.40
CA GLY A 40 4.56 2.21 15.42
C GLY A 40 3.90 2.54 14.09
N ILE A 41 3.74 1.57 13.19
CA ILE A 41 2.97 1.78 11.95
C ILE A 41 1.51 2.14 12.26
N ASN A 42 0.90 3.02 11.47
CA ASN A 42 -0.47 3.47 11.73
C ASN A 42 -1.54 2.51 11.22
N PHE A 43 -1.29 1.78 10.14
CA PHE A 43 -2.19 0.77 9.58
C PHE A 43 -1.46 -0.22 8.68
N LEU A 44 -2.08 -1.35 8.35
CA LEU A 44 -1.49 -2.43 7.56
C LEU A 44 -2.31 -2.69 6.30
N VAL A 45 -1.61 -2.99 5.19
CA VAL A 45 -2.24 -3.24 3.89
C VAL A 45 -1.74 -4.57 3.33
N PRO A 46 -2.31 -5.73 3.76
CA PRO A 46 -2.01 -7.03 3.17
C PRO A 46 -2.60 -7.17 1.75
N CYS A 47 -2.08 -8.07 0.97
CA CYS A 47 -2.57 -8.44 -0.37
C CYS A 47 -2.63 -7.27 -1.36
N GLY A 48 -1.81 -6.23 -1.17
CA GLY A 48 -1.56 -5.22 -2.19
C GLY A 48 -0.57 -5.73 -3.26
N THR A 49 -0.10 -4.83 -4.12
CA THR A 49 0.93 -5.13 -5.14
C THR A 49 2.21 -5.67 -4.51
N THR A 50 2.67 -5.06 -3.42
CA THR A 50 3.86 -5.48 -2.66
C THR A 50 3.69 -6.87 -2.06
N GLY A 51 2.46 -7.26 -1.73
CA GLY A 51 2.11 -8.60 -1.23
C GLY A 51 1.96 -9.66 -2.32
N GLU A 52 2.34 -9.36 -3.57
CA GLU A 52 2.28 -10.28 -4.72
C GLU A 52 0.88 -10.89 -4.93
N SER A 53 -0.18 -10.12 -4.68
CA SER A 53 -1.57 -10.60 -4.79
C SER A 53 -1.92 -11.30 -6.11
N PRO A 54 -1.37 -10.93 -7.31
CA PRO A 54 -1.67 -11.64 -8.54
C PRO A 54 -1.20 -13.10 -8.57
N THR A 55 -0.26 -13.48 -7.72
CA THR A 55 0.28 -14.86 -7.65
C THR A 55 -0.32 -15.67 -6.50
N LEU A 56 -1.20 -15.07 -5.71
CA LEU A 56 -1.92 -15.74 -4.64
C LEU A 56 -3.26 -16.28 -5.15
N SER A 57 -3.58 -17.51 -4.82
CA SER A 57 -4.95 -18.01 -4.98
C SER A 57 -5.94 -17.31 -4.04
N ASP A 58 -7.24 -17.38 -4.31
CA ASP A 58 -8.28 -16.84 -3.43
C ASP A 58 -8.14 -17.36 -1.98
N ALA A 59 -7.80 -18.66 -1.84
CA ALA A 59 -7.61 -19.26 -0.53
C ALA A 59 -6.39 -18.67 0.20
N GLU A 60 -5.29 -18.44 -0.49
CA GLU A 60 -4.09 -17.84 0.07
C GLU A 60 -4.31 -16.36 0.42
N GLN A 61 -5.01 -15.59 -0.43
CA GLN A 61 -5.35 -14.20 -0.11
C GLN A 61 -6.19 -14.12 1.17
N ARG A 62 -7.21 -14.98 1.29
CA ARG A 62 -8.01 -15.09 2.52
C ARG A 62 -7.14 -15.40 3.72
N ARG A 63 -6.23 -16.38 3.58
CA ARG A 63 -5.36 -16.79 4.70
C ARG A 63 -4.41 -15.68 5.14
N VAL A 64 -3.82 -14.93 4.21
CA VAL A 64 -2.98 -13.76 4.51
C VAL A 64 -3.78 -12.69 5.27
N VAL A 65 -4.98 -12.33 4.77
CA VAL A 65 -5.83 -11.34 5.44
C VAL A 65 -6.22 -11.81 6.84
N GLU A 66 -6.63 -13.07 7.00
CA GLU A 66 -6.98 -13.67 8.30
C GLU A 66 -5.84 -13.56 9.30
N ILE A 67 -4.62 -13.96 8.91
CA ILE A 67 -3.43 -13.88 9.77
C ILE A 67 -3.15 -12.42 10.17
N VAL A 68 -3.20 -11.49 9.22
CA VAL A 68 -2.91 -10.08 9.51
C VAL A 68 -3.96 -9.48 10.45
N VAL A 69 -5.25 -9.77 10.25
CA VAL A 69 -6.33 -9.32 11.14
C VAL A 69 -6.18 -9.92 12.53
N GLU A 70 -5.91 -11.23 12.62
CA GLU A 70 -5.68 -11.94 13.88
C GLU A 70 -4.53 -11.32 14.68
N VAL A 71 -3.36 -11.16 14.04
CA VAL A 71 -2.16 -10.61 14.70
C VAL A 71 -2.33 -9.13 15.02
N ALA A 72 -2.92 -8.34 14.12
CA ALA A 72 -3.20 -6.93 14.40
C ALA A 72 -4.08 -6.75 15.64
N ASN A 73 -5.02 -7.67 15.87
CA ASN A 73 -5.87 -7.71 17.05
C ASN A 73 -6.43 -6.32 17.44
N ARG A 74 -6.92 -5.59 16.45
CA ARG A 74 -7.49 -4.22 16.58
C ARG A 74 -6.51 -3.15 17.10
N ARG A 75 -5.21 -3.43 17.21
CA ARG A 75 -4.18 -2.44 17.60
C ARG A 75 -3.99 -1.38 16.52
N VAL A 76 -4.08 -1.78 15.27
CA VAL A 76 -4.03 -0.91 14.09
C VAL A 76 -5.06 -1.39 13.05
N PRO A 77 -5.60 -0.50 12.21
CA PRO A 77 -6.49 -0.90 11.12
C PRO A 77 -5.80 -1.81 10.09
N VAL A 78 -6.57 -2.74 9.52
CA VAL A 78 -6.17 -3.59 8.41
C VAL A 78 -7.00 -3.25 7.17
N ILE A 79 -6.35 -2.74 6.13
CA ILE A 79 -6.94 -2.36 4.84
C ILE A 79 -6.58 -3.42 3.81
N ALA A 80 -7.44 -4.38 3.59
CA ALA A 80 -7.14 -5.53 2.72
C ALA A 80 -7.13 -5.15 1.23
N GLY A 81 -6.12 -5.60 0.50
CA GLY A 81 -6.10 -5.50 -0.95
C GLY A 81 -7.22 -6.35 -1.57
N ALA A 82 -8.18 -5.68 -2.22
CA ALA A 82 -9.30 -6.31 -2.91
C ALA A 82 -9.56 -5.55 -4.22
N GLY A 83 -8.69 -5.75 -5.19
CA GLY A 83 -8.78 -5.11 -6.50
C GLY A 83 -8.54 -6.11 -7.63
N GLY A 84 -8.84 -5.70 -8.85
CA GLY A 84 -8.67 -6.53 -10.04
C GLY A 84 -9.42 -5.98 -11.24
N ASN A 85 -9.33 -6.70 -12.34
CA ASN A 85 -9.94 -6.31 -13.61
C ASN A 85 -11.26 -7.06 -13.94
N ASN A 86 -11.78 -7.82 -12.98
CA ASN A 86 -13.07 -8.49 -13.05
C ASN A 86 -13.95 -8.05 -11.87
N THR A 87 -14.94 -7.19 -12.12
CA THR A 87 -15.80 -6.61 -11.08
C THR A 87 -16.47 -7.65 -10.20
N ALA A 88 -17.00 -8.73 -10.79
CA ALA A 88 -17.67 -9.80 -10.02
C ALA A 88 -16.70 -10.52 -9.06
N HIS A 89 -15.44 -10.74 -9.48
CA HIS A 89 -14.40 -11.32 -8.64
C HIS A 89 -14.01 -10.38 -7.50
N VAL A 90 -13.85 -9.07 -7.78
CA VAL A 90 -13.53 -8.07 -6.76
C VAL A 90 -14.64 -7.97 -5.71
N ILE A 91 -15.90 -8.02 -6.12
CA ILE A 91 -17.06 -8.06 -5.20
C ILE A 91 -16.98 -9.28 -4.27
N LYS A 92 -16.64 -10.46 -4.81
CA LYS A 92 -16.45 -11.67 -3.99
C LYS A 92 -15.34 -11.46 -2.97
N LEU A 93 -14.17 -10.96 -3.38
CA LEU A 93 -13.05 -10.67 -2.48
C LEU A 93 -13.43 -9.64 -1.40
N ALA A 94 -14.15 -8.57 -1.77
CA ALA A 94 -14.59 -7.54 -0.84
C ALA A 94 -15.44 -8.14 0.30
N ARG A 95 -16.43 -8.97 -0.04
CA ARG A 95 -17.28 -9.67 0.93
C ARG A 95 -16.50 -10.65 1.80
N GLU A 96 -15.48 -11.29 1.25
CA GLU A 96 -14.60 -12.18 2.02
C GLU A 96 -13.76 -11.40 3.02
N CYS A 97 -13.14 -10.28 2.62
CA CYS A 97 -12.40 -9.40 3.52
C CYS A 97 -13.29 -8.85 4.66
N GLU A 98 -14.53 -8.50 4.36
CA GLU A 98 -15.52 -8.06 5.36
C GLU A 98 -15.78 -9.16 6.40
N ARG A 99 -16.03 -10.41 5.96
CA ARG A 99 -16.23 -11.54 6.85
C ARG A 99 -15.02 -11.89 7.71
N LEU A 100 -13.81 -11.63 7.20
CA LEU A 100 -12.56 -11.86 7.93
C LEU A 100 -12.24 -10.72 8.93
N GLY A 101 -13.04 -9.65 8.97
CA GLY A 101 -12.88 -8.57 9.93
C GLY A 101 -11.86 -7.50 9.52
N ALA A 102 -11.54 -7.39 8.23
CA ALA A 102 -10.80 -6.23 7.72
C ALA A 102 -11.55 -4.94 8.04
N ASN A 103 -10.80 -3.84 8.21
CA ASN A 103 -11.38 -2.53 8.53
C ASN A 103 -11.71 -1.70 7.29
N GLY A 104 -11.15 -2.06 6.14
CA GLY A 104 -11.39 -1.41 4.86
C GLY A 104 -10.73 -2.16 3.71
N LEU A 105 -10.92 -1.64 2.51
CA LEU A 105 -10.40 -2.22 1.27
C LEU A 105 -9.49 -1.25 0.56
N LEU A 106 -8.42 -1.76 -0.06
CA LEU A 106 -7.64 -1.08 -1.08
C LEU A 106 -7.96 -1.70 -2.44
N SER A 107 -8.59 -0.95 -3.34
CA SER A 107 -9.05 -1.46 -4.64
C SER A 107 -8.36 -0.75 -5.80
N VAL A 108 -7.48 -1.48 -6.51
CA VAL A 108 -6.74 -0.95 -7.66
C VAL A 108 -7.65 -0.80 -8.88
N THR A 109 -7.37 0.21 -9.71
CA THR A 109 -8.04 0.38 -11.01
C THR A 109 -7.86 -0.88 -11.86
N PRO A 110 -8.92 -1.32 -12.61
CA PRO A 110 -8.80 -2.43 -13.55
C PRO A 110 -7.66 -2.22 -14.54
N TYR A 111 -6.81 -3.21 -14.65
CA TYR A 111 -5.66 -3.25 -15.54
C TYR A 111 -5.92 -4.17 -16.72
N TYR A 112 -5.11 -4.09 -17.79
CA TYR A 112 -5.17 -4.91 -19.00
C TYR A 112 -6.37 -4.61 -19.92
N ASN A 113 -7.63 -4.70 -19.43
CA ASN A 113 -8.85 -4.44 -20.20
C ASN A 113 -9.19 -2.94 -20.37
N LYS A 114 -8.45 -2.03 -19.70
CA LYS A 114 -8.43 -0.57 -19.90
C LYS A 114 -9.83 0.07 -20.00
N PRO A 115 -10.64 0.04 -18.95
CA PRO A 115 -11.96 0.66 -18.98
C PRO A 115 -11.89 2.18 -19.18
N THR A 116 -12.96 2.75 -19.74
CA THR A 116 -13.18 4.20 -19.80
C THR A 116 -13.40 4.77 -18.40
N GLN A 117 -13.42 6.11 -18.26
CA GLN A 117 -13.71 6.75 -16.96
C GLN A 117 -15.09 6.34 -16.44
N GLU A 118 -16.09 6.23 -17.31
CA GLU A 118 -17.40 5.73 -16.91
C GLU A 118 -17.35 4.25 -16.49
N GLY A 119 -16.57 3.42 -17.17
CA GLY A 119 -16.33 2.03 -16.77
C GLY A 119 -15.67 1.91 -15.40
N LEU A 120 -14.71 2.79 -15.08
CA LEU A 120 -14.07 2.89 -13.77
C LEU A 120 -15.11 3.29 -12.70
N TYR A 121 -15.92 4.30 -12.98
CA TYR A 121 -16.99 4.73 -12.07
C TYR A 121 -17.95 3.59 -11.74
N GLN A 122 -18.48 2.91 -12.76
CA GLN A 122 -19.41 1.80 -12.57
C GLN A 122 -18.77 0.61 -11.85
N HIS A 123 -17.50 0.31 -12.13
CA HIS A 123 -16.74 -0.74 -11.44
C HIS A 123 -16.67 -0.48 -9.93
N PHE A 124 -16.20 0.70 -9.53
CA PHE A 124 -16.05 1.03 -8.11
C PHE A 124 -17.39 1.22 -7.40
N LYS A 125 -18.39 1.76 -8.09
CA LYS A 125 -19.76 1.87 -7.57
C LYS A 125 -20.34 0.49 -7.26
N ALA A 126 -20.23 -0.46 -8.18
CA ALA A 126 -20.72 -1.82 -7.96
C ALA A 126 -20.01 -2.54 -6.79
N ILE A 127 -18.71 -2.29 -6.59
CA ILE A 127 -17.98 -2.81 -5.43
C ILE A 127 -18.49 -2.14 -4.14
N ALA A 128 -18.67 -0.83 -4.15
CA ALA A 128 -19.14 -0.07 -2.99
C ALA A 128 -20.56 -0.50 -2.55
N GLU A 129 -21.44 -0.79 -3.50
CA GLU A 129 -22.80 -1.30 -3.24
C GLU A 129 -22.81 -2.74 -2.67
N ALA A 130 -21.72 -3.49 -2.84
CA ALA A 130 -21.63 -4.90 -2.47
C ALA A 130 -21.05 -5.17 -1.08
N THR A 131 -20.53 -4.16 -0.38
CA THR A 131 -19.90 -4.25 0.95
C THR A 131 -20.19 -3.03 1.79
N THR A 132 -20.16 -3.18 3.11
CA THR A 132 -20.22 -2.05 4.06
C THR A 132 -18.84 -1.48 4.41
N LEU A 133 -17.76 -2.16 3.99
CA LEU A 133 -16.41 -1.70 4.28
C LEU A 133 -16.08 -0.40 3.56
N PRO A 134 -15.37 0.52 4.23
CA PRO A 134 -14.74 1.66 3.59
C PRO A 134 -13.74 1.24 2.51
N ILE A 135 -13.77 1.92 1.37
CA ILE A 135 -12.95 1.64 0.20
C ILE A 135 -11.98 2.81 -0.04
N ILE A 136 -10.70 2.46 -0.20
CA ILE A 136 -9.67 3.34 -0.74
C ILE A 136 -9.42 2.92 -2.19
N LEU A 137 -9.67 3.82 -3.12
CA LEU A 137 -9.33 3.64 -4.53
C LEU A 137 -7.80 3.56 -4.68
N TYR A 138 -7.30 2.85 -5.68
CA TYR A 138 -5.86 2.84 -5.94
C TYR A 138 -5.57 3.16 -7.41
N ASN A 139 -5.02 4.34 -7.64
CA ASN A 139 -4.61 4.83 -8.96
C ASN A 139 -3.10 4.66 -9.13
N VAL A 140 -2.67 3.82 -10.09
CA VAL A 140 -1.26 3.52 -10.37
C VAL A 140 -1.01 3.32 -11.87
N PRO A 141 -1.11 4.38 -12.67
CA PRO A 141 -1.01 4.31 -14.13
C PRO A 141 0.24 3.59 -14.66
N PRO A 142 1.43 3.69 -14.04
CA PRO A 142 2.61 2.97 -14.52
C PRO A 142 2.48 1.43 -14.49
N ARG A 143 1.55 0.90 -13.68
CA ARG A 143 1.29 -0.55 -13.58
C ARG A 143 0.04 -0.99 -14.32
N THR A 144 -1.02 -0.17 -14.26
CA THR A 144 -2.34 -0.53 -14.81
C THR A 144 -2.53 -0.07 -16.25
N ASN A 145 -1.75 0.92 -16.68
CA ASN A 145 -1.96 1.65 -17.93
C ASN A 145 -3.36 2.29 -18.04
N VAL A 146 -3.94 2.60 -16.87
CA VAL A 146 -5.23 3.29 -16.71
C VAL A 146 -5.03 4.38 -15.67
N ASN A 147 -5.45 5.60 -15.96
CA ASN A 147 -5.42 6.72 -15.03
C ASN A 147 -6.84 7.06 -14.57
N LEU A 148 -7.07 7.07 -13.27
CA LEU A 148 -8.30 7.53 -12.65
C LEU A 148 -8.26 9.06 -12.54
N LEU A 149 -8.97 9.74 -13.42
CA LEU A 149 -8.92 11.21 -13.54
C LEU A 149 -9.64 11.92 -12.38
N PRO A 150 -9.26 13.17 -12.05
CA PRO A 150 -9.83 13.95 -10.94
C PRO A 150 -11.36 14.04 -10.95
N ASP A 151 -11.98 14.25 -12.11
CA ASP A 151 -13.45 14.28 -12.25
C ASP A 151 -14.09 12.95 -11.81
N THR A 152 -13.48 11.83 -12.17
CA THR A 152 -13.99 10.50 -11.81
C THR A 152 -13.79 10.23 -10.32
N VAL A 153 -12.66 10.65 -9.73
CA VAL A 153 -12.43 10.57 -8.29
C VAL A 153 -13.47 11.41 -7.54
N ALA A 154 -13.75 12.63 -7.99
CA ALA A 154 -14.74 13.52 -7.35
C ALA A 154 -16.14 12.88 -7.36
N ARG A 155 -16.58 12.31 -8.48
CA ARG A 155 -17.85 11.57 -8.57
C ARG A 155 -17.89 10.35 -7.63
N LEU A 156 -16.79 9.61 -7.55
CA LEU A 156 -16.69 8.45 -6.65
C LEU A 156 -16.67 8.85 -5.17
N ALA A 157 -16.13 10.01 -4.85
CA ALA A 157 -16.10 10.55 -3.49
C ALA A 157 -17.52 10.92 -2.96
N GLU A 158 -18.54 10.99 -3.82
CA GLU A 158 -19.94 11.16 -3.43
C GLU A 158 -20.56 9.85 -2.87
N ILE A 159 -19.91 8.69 -3.11
CA ILE A 159 -20.37 7.40 -2.59
C ILE A 159 -19.91 7.24 -1.15
N PRO A 160 -20.81 7.06 -0.17
CA PRO A 160 -20.49 7.21 1.25
C PRO A 160 -19.37 6.32 1.80
N ASN A 161 -19.20 5.11 1.26
CA ASN A 161 -18.15 4.18 1.70
C ASN A 161 -16.91 4.18 0.80
N ILE A 162 -16.81 5.08 -0.20
CA ILE A 162 -15.56 5.38 -0.90
C ILE A 162 -14.90 6.56 -0.18
N ILE A 163 -13.95 6.27 0.70
CA ILE A 163 -13.42 7.24 1.66
C ILE A 163 -12.10 7.89 1.26
N GLY A 164 -11.46 7.42 0.19
CA GLY A 164 -10.16 7.97 -0.19
C GLY A 164 -9.57 7.35 -1.45
N VAL A 165 -8.39 7.86 -1.80
CA VAL A 165 -7.58 7.35 -2.90
C VAL A 165 -6.10 7.24 -2.48
N LYS A 166 -5.48 6.11 -2.81
CA LYS A 166 -4.04 5.94 -2.88
C LYS A 166 -3.58 6.39 -4.25
N GLU A 167 -2.88 7.51 -4.31
CA GLU A 167 -2.46 8.13 -5.56
C GLU A 167 -0.98 7.80 -5.85
N ALA A 168 -0.74 7.17 -6.97
CA ALA A 168 0.58 6.75 -7.43
C ALA A 168 0.80 7.06 -8.92
N SER A 169 0.18 8.13 -9.43
CA SER A 169 0.43 8.63 -10.79
C SER A 169 1.81 9.28 -10.93
N GLY A 170 2.34 9.83 -9.83
CA GLY A 170 3.54 10.65 -9.85
C GLY A 170 3.28 12.10 -10.32
N ASP A 171 2.04 12.46 -10.62
CA ASP A 171 1.64 13.80 -11.07
C ASP A 171 1.09 14.62 -9.91
N ILE A 172 1.92 15.53 -9.38
CA ILE A 172 1.54 16.40 -8.26
C ILE A 172 0.43 17.38 -8.61
N SER A 173 0.31 17.76 -9.89
CA SER A 173 -0.76 18.65 -10.35
C SER A 173 -2.10 17.93 -10.32
N GLN A 174 -2.16 16.68 -10.80
CA GLN A 174 -3.35 15.83 -10.70
C GLN A 174 -3.72 15.58 -9.23
N ILE A 175 -2.74 15.31 -8.37
CA ILE A 175 -2.97 15.11 -6.93
C ILE A 175 -3.60 16.35 -6.29
N ALA A 176 -3.05 17.53 -6.57
CA ALA A 176 -3.59 18.80 -6.06
C ALA A 176 -5.00 19.05 -6.60
N GLU A 177 -5.28 18.74 -7.86
CA GLU A 177 -6.61 18.85 -8.45
C GLU A 177 -7.62 17.92 -7.77
N ILE A 178 -7.25 16.67 -7.50
CA ILE A 178 -8.10 15.73 -6.73
C ILE A 178 -8.43 16.34 -5.37
N ILE A 179 -7.43 16.79 -4.60
CA ILE A 179 -7.60 17.36 -3.26
C ILE A 179 -8.57 18.55 -3.28
N ASN A 180 -8.50 19.41 -4.31
CA ASN A 180 -9.35 20.58 -4.45
C ASN A 180 -10.80 20.24 -4.84
N ARG A 181 -11.07 19.05 -5.40
CA ARG A 181 -12.40 18.65 -5.90
C ARG A 181 -13.18 17.73 -4.96
N VAL A 182 -12.49 17.07 -4.03
CA VAL A 182 -13.13 16.11 -3.12
C VAL A 182 -13.51 16.76 -1.79
N PRO A 183 -14.48 16.20 -1.04
CA PRO A 183 -14.77 16.67 0.30
C PRO A 183 -13.55 16.59 1.23
N ALA A 184 -13.44 17.50 2.21
CA ALA A 184 -12.34 17.52 3.18
C ALA A 184 -12.20 16.22 4.01
N SER A 185 -13.26 15.43 4.09
CA SER A 185 -13.26 14.11 4.72
C SER A 185 -12.62 13.01 3.84
N PHE A 186 -12.48 13.24 2.54
CA PHE A 186 -11.91 12.25 1.62
C PHE A 186 -10.40 12.16 1.78
N ARG A 187 -9.86 10.95 1.87
CA ARG A 187 -8.45 10.68 2.21
C ARG A 187 -7.61 10.51 0.96
N VAL A 188 -6.69 11.45 0.69
CA VAL A 188 -5.71 11.34 -0.39
C VAL A 188 -4.37 10.93 0.22
N LEU A 189 -3.93 9.70 -0.09
CA LEU A 189 -2.69 9.11 0.43
C LEU A 189 -1.70 8.90 -0.72
N SER A 190 -0.41 9.10 -0.43
CA SER A 190 0.62 8.74 -1.40
C SER A 190 0.72 7.23 -1.59
N GLY A 191 0.90 6.80 -2.82
CA GLY A 191 1.26 5.42 -3.17
C GLY A 191 2.73 5.24 -3.51
N ASP A 192 3.51 6.33 -3.48
CA ASP A 192 4.96 6.38 -3.73
C ASP A 192 5.64 7.04 -2.54
N ASP A 193 6.60 6.34 -1.93
CA ASP A 193 7.35 6.82 -0.77
C ASP A 193 8.03 8.17 -1.03
N SER A 194 8.63 8.35 -2.22
CA SER A 194 9.32 9.58 -2.60
C SER A 194 8.39 10.78 -2.82
N MET A 195 7.09 10.53 -3.03
CA MET A 195 6.05 11.56 -3.19
C MET A 195 5.34 11.92 -1.89
N THR A 196 5.72 11.33 -0.76
CA THR A 196 5.07 11.55 0.55
C THR A 196 5.09 13.04 0.94
N LEU A 197 6.27 13.64 0.95
CA LEU A 197 6.44 15.05 1.33
C LEU A 197 5.69 16.01 0.40
N PRO A 198 5.86 15.96 -0.94
CA PRO A 198 5.12 16.85 -1.84
C PRO A 198 3.60 16.62 -1.79
N LEU A 199 3.12 15.37 -1.70
CA LEU A 199 1.69 15.09 -1.63
C LEU A 199 1.06 15.66 -0.34
N ILE A 200 1.70 15.49 0.81
CA ILE A 200 1.19 16.04 2.07
C ILE A 200 1.25 17.56 2.06
N SER A 201 2.26 18.17 1.44
CA SER A 201 2.38 19.63 1.34
C SER A 201 1.24 20.30 0.57
N VAL A 202 0.57 19.57 -0.32
CA VAL A 202 -0.61 20.06 -1.05
C VAL A 202 -1.95 19.63 -0.42
N GLY A 203 -1.93 19.00 0.76
CA GLY A 203 -3.12 18.64 1.53
C GLY A 203 -3.45 17.15 1.62
N GLY A 204 -2.55 16.27 1.16
CA GLY A 204 -2.68 14.84 1.40
C GLY A 204 -2.54 14.47 2.87
N VAL A 205 -3.01 13.28 3.24
CA VAL A 205 -3.14 12.90 4.66
C VAL A 205 -2.29 11.70 5.08
N GLY A 206 -1.43 11.19 4.19
CA GLY A 206 -0.59 10.04 4.55
C GLY A 206 0.03 9.31 3.38
N LEU A 207 0.49 8.11 3.68
CA LEU A 207 1.27 7.24 2.79
C LEU A 207 0.86 5.78 2.96
N ILE A 208 0.72 5.06 1.85
CA ILE A 208 0.73 3.59 1.82
C ILE A 208 2.06 3.16 1.22
N SER A 209 2.99 2.82 2.08
CA SER A 209 4.43 2.73 1.87
C SER A 209 4.90 1.35 1.44
N VAL A 210 5.93 1.30 0.62
CA VAL A 210 6.77 0.12 0.38
C VAL A 210 7.95 0.10 1.35
N ALA A 211 8.68 1.20 1.48
CA ALA A 211 9.89 1.30 2.32
C ALA A 211 9.61 1.13 3.83
N SER A 212 8.37 1.32 4.27
CA SER A 212 7.99 1.02 5.66
C SER A 212 8.07 -0.47 6.01
N ASN A 213 8.11 -1.38 5.04
CA ASN A 213 8.40 -2.78 5.33
C ASN A 213 9.78 -2.95 5.99
N GLU A 214 10.77 -2.16 5.57
CA GLU A 214 12.15 -2.18 6.07
C GLU A 214 12.32 -1.28 7.30
N LEU A 215 11.71 -0.11 7.27
CA LEU A 215 11.91 0.94 8.27
C LEU A 215 10.58 1.61 8.67
N PRO A 216 9.69 0.89 9.40
CA PRO A 216 8.36 1.41 9.74
C PRO A 216 8.43 2.70 10.55
N ALA A 217 9.24 2.74 11.61
CA ALA A 217 9.41 3.93 12.45
C ALA A 217 9.93 5.15 11.67
N GLY A 218 10.85 4.95 10.71
CA GLY A 218 11.42 6.02 9.89
C GLY A 218 10.36 6.68 8.99
N LEU A 219 9.57 5.86 8.29
CA LEU A 219 8.51 6.35 7.40
C LEU A 219 7.35 6.96 8.19
N THR A 220 7.00 6.39 9.34
CA THR A 220 6.00 6.96 10.25
C THR A 220 6.44 8.35 10.74
N ARG A 221 7.70 8.50 11.17
CA ARG A 221 8.26 9.79 11.60
C ARG A 221 8.24 10.84 10.47
N LEU A 222 8.66 10.45 9.25
CA LEU A 222 8.59 11.34 8.08
C LEU A 222 7.15 11.82 7.83
N THR A 223 6.21 10.87 7.78
CA THR A 223 4.81 11.17 7.51
C THR A 223 4.21 12.07 8.61
N THR A 224 4.49 11.75 9.88
CA THR A 224 4.04 12.55 11.02
C THR A 224 4.63 13.97 10.99
N ALA A 225 5.92 14.11 10.69
CA ALA A 225 6.57 15.41 10.57
C ALA A 225 5.91 16.28 9.47
N CYS A 226 5.53 15.67 8.33
CA CYS A 226 4.78 16.37 7.29
C CYS A 226 3.39 16.81 7.76
N LEU A 227 2.64 15.90 8.40
CA LEU A 227 1.27 16.18 8.87
C LEU A 227 1.21 17.25 9.98
N GLU A 228 2.26 17.33 10.79
CA GLU A 228 2.40 18.32 11.87
C GLU A 228 3.10 19.62 11.40
N ASN A 229 3.31 19.79 10.08
CA ASN A 229 3.99 20.97 9.49
C ASN A 229 5.42 21.18 10.00
N ARG A 230 6.10 20.14 10.49
CA ARG A 230 7.50 20.17 10.90
C ARG A 230 8.41 20.01 9.67
N TRP A 231 8.33 20.96 8.72
CA TRP A 231 8.91 20.84 7.38
C TRP A 231 10.42 20.69 7.35
N GLU A 232 11.15 21.29 8.28
CA GLU A 232 12.62 21.14 8.36
C GLU A 232 13.00 19.70 8.72
N GLU A 233 12.32 19.12 9.70
CA GLU A 233 12.50 17.73 10.08
C GLU A 233 12.06 16.79 8.94
N ALA A 234 10.92 17.04 8.32
CA ALA A 234 10.43 16.27 7.20
C ALA A 234 11.42 16.23 6.03
N ARG A 235 11.99 17.40 5.66
CA ARG A 235 13.01 17.47 4.60
C ARG A 235 14.30 16.73 4.97
N ARG A 236 14.73 16.78 6.23
CA ARG A 236 15.89 16.01 6.71
C ARG A 236 15.64 14.51 6.60
N LEU A 237 14.52 14.03 7.15
CA LEU A 237 14.12 12.61 7.08
C LEU A 237 13.95 12.14 5.63
N ASN A 238 13.32 12.96 4.79
CA ASN A 238 13.16 12.62 3.38
C ASN A 238 14.52 12.42 2.68
N ARG A 239 15.51 13.29 2.94
CA ARG A 239 16.88 13.12 2.37
C ARG A 239 17.56 11.87 2.88
N GLU A 240 17.42 11.57 4.17
CA GLU A 240 17.99 10.39 4.81
C GLU A 240 17.45 9.08 4.22
N LEU A 241 16.15 9.03 3.97
CA LEU A 241 15.44 7.82 3.52
C LEU A 241 15.35 7.68 1.98
N PHE A 242 15.64 8.75 1.24
CA PHE A 242 15.35 8.85 -0.19
C PHE A 242 16.02 7.74 -1.02
N ALA A 243 17.27 7.41 -0.70
CA ALA A 243 18.00 6.36 -1.42
C ALA A 243 17.28 5.01 -1.30
N LEU A 244 16.84 4.61 -0.10
CA LEU A 244 16.11 3.37 0.14
C LEU A 244 14.77 3.37 -0.61
N MET A 245 14.01 4.48 -0.52
CA MET A 245 12.73 4.63 -1.25
C MET A 245 12.89 4.38 -2.75
N LYS A 246 13.96 4.89 -3.37
CA LYS A 246 14.23 4.71 -4.80
C LYS A 246 14.76 3.31 -5.14
N LEU A 247 15.57 2.74 -4.27
CA LEU A 247 16.14 1.40 -4.49
C LEU A 247 15.07 0.31 -4.49
N ASN A 248 13.97 0.48 -3.76
CA ASN A 248 12.83 -0.43 -3.78
C ASN A 248 12.13 -0.55 -5.15
N PHE A 249 12.46 0.35 -6.08
CA PHE A 249 11.91 0.39 -7.45
C PHE A 249 12.98 0.40 -8.55
N ILE A 250 14.25 0.13 -8.21
CA ILE A 250 15.34 0.08 -9.20
C ILE A 250 15.18 -1.11 -10.17
N GLU A 251 14.52 -2.16 -9.70
CA GLU A 251 14.00 -3.29 -10.47
C GLU A 251 12.52 -3.48 -10.14
N THR A 252 11.89 -4.51 -10.73
CA THR A 252 10.47 -4.76 -10.48
C THR A 252 10.20 -5.01 -8.99
N SER A 253 9.48 -4.09 -8.34
CA SER A 253 9.00 -4.26 -6.96
C SER A 253 7.97 -5.41 -6.90
N PRO A 254 8.05 -6.34 -5.90
CA PRO A 254 8.77 -6.22 -4.62
C PRO A 254 10.15 -6.92 -4.56
N ALA A 255 10.79 -7.30 -5.68
CA ALA A 255 12.04 -8.05 -5.62
C ALA A 255 13.15 -7.32 -4.83
N PRO A 256 13.43 -5.99 -5.05
CA PRO A 256 14.44 -5.28 -4.26
C PRO A 256 14.11 -5.25 -2.76
N LEU A 257 12.86 -5.00 -2.42
CA LEU A 257 12.37 -5.01 -1.04
C LEU A 257 12.58 -6.38 -0.37
N LYS A 258 12.21 -7.48 -1.05
CA LYS A 258 12.40 -8.83 -0.49
C LYS A 258 13.88 -9.17 -0.29
N ALA A 259 14.75 -8.75 -1.21
CA ALA A 259 16.19 -8.88 -1.04
C ALA A 259 16.70 -8.11 0.18
N ALA A 260 16.24 -6.87 0.38
CA ALA A 260 16.59 -6.05 1.56
C ALA A 260 16.11 -6.70 2.86
N LEU A 261 14.85 -7.11 2.93
CA LEU A 261 14.28 -7.77 4.11
C LEU A 261 14.99 -9.09 4.46
N ALA A 262 15.44 -9.84 3.45
CA ALA A 262 16.24 -11.05 3.66
C ALA A 262 17.62 -10.72 4.24
N MET A 263 18.29 -9.66 3.77
CA MET A 263 19.54 -9.18 4.36
C MET A 263 19.37 -8.74 5.81
N MET A 264 18.22 -8.19 6.16
CA MET A 264 17.82 -7.81 7.52
C MET A 264 17.39 -9.02 8.38
N GLY A 265 17.35 -10.24 7.82
CA GLY A 265 16.92 -11.45 8.54
C GLY A 265 15.42 -11.49 8.90
N LYS A 266 14.59 -10.71 8.22
CA LYS A 266 13.15 -10.64 8.49
C LYS A 266 12.35 -11.73 7.79
N ILE A 267 12.69 -12.03 6.53
CA ILE A 267 12.04 -13.05 5.69
C ILE A 267 13.08 -13.79 4.84
N LYS A 268 12.68 -14.88 4.19
CA LYS A 268 13.49 -15.50 3.12
C LYS A 268 13.38 -14.67 1.84
N GLU A 269 14.44 -14.66 1.02
CA GLU A 269 14.41 -14.00 -0.29
C GLU A 269 13.73 -14.91 -1.32
N VAL A 270 12.43 -15.06 -1.18
CA VAL A 270 11.62 -15.89 -2.09
C VAL A 270 10.46 -15.06 -2.63
N ALA A 271 10.34 -15.03 -3.95
CA ALA A 271 9.21 -14.45 -4.67
C ALA A 271 8.65 -15.49 -5.65
N ARG A 272 7.41 -15.34 -6.06
CA ARG A 272 6.78 -16.19 -7.07
C ARG A 272 6.96 -15.61 -8.46
N LEU A 273 7.18 -16.44 -9.45
CA LEU A 273 7.18 -16.00 -10.84
C LEU A 273 5.88 -15.22 -11.16
N PRO A 274 5.96 -14.16 -11.96
CA PRO A 274 7.09 -13.74 -12.82
C PRO A 274 8.15 -12.86 -12.10
N ILE A 275 8.05 -12.63 -10.80
CA ILE A 275 9.08 -11.92 -10.04
C ILE A 275 10.27 -12.84 -9.81
N VAL A 276 11.47 -12.33 -10.11
CA VAL A 276 12.74 -13.04 -9.98
C VAL A 276 13.67 -12.31 -8.99
N PRO A 277 14.68 -12.99 -8.43
CA PRO A 277 15.68 -12.34 -7.58
C PRO A 277 16.37 -11.16 -8.29
N VAL A 278 16.78 -10.17 -7.51
CA VAL A 278 17.48 -8.99 -8.01
C VAL A 278 18.88 -9.34 -8.53
N ARG A 279 19.39 -8.52 -9.46
CA ARG A 279 20.76 -8.63 -9.97
C ARG A 279 21.80 -8.35 -8.87
N PRO A 280 23.03 -8.91 -8.99
CA PRO A 280 24.10 -8.70 -8.00
C PRO A 280 24.38 -7.21 -7.72
N GLU A 281 24.40 -6.37 -8.75
CA GLU A 281 24.68 -4.93 -8.63
C GLU A 281 23.57 -4.21 -7.82
N THR A 282 22.33 -4.62 -7.97
CA THR A 282 21.20 -4.10 -7.17
C THR A 282 21.32 -4.54 -5.73
N ARG A 283 21.69 -5.80 -5.51
CA ARG A 283 21.94 -6.34 -4.17
C ARG A 283 23.01 -5.57 -3.42
N ASP A 284 24.10 -5.21 -4.09
CA ASP A 284 25.20 -4.45 -3.48
C ASP A 284 24.78 -3.02 -3.13
N LYS A 285 23.97 -2.35 -3.99
CA LYS A 285 23.38 -1.05 -3.69
C LYS A 285 22.45 -1.10 -2.49
N LEU A 286 21.58 -2.10 -2.41
CA LEU A 286 20.69 -2.31 -1.26
C LEU A 286 21.50 -2.51 0.02
N ARG A 287 22.53 -3.38 0.00
CA ARG A 287 23.38 -3.62 1.16
C ARG A 287 24.07 -2.35 1.65
N ALA A 288 24.55 -1.51 0.72
CA ALA A 288 25.17 -0.23 1.08
C ALA A 288 24.19 0.71 1.76
N ALA A 289 22.97 0.87 1.21
CA ALA A 289 21.93 1.72 1.79
C ALA A 289 21.46 1.21 3.16
N LEU A 290 21.29 -0.12 3.33
CA LEU A 290 20.91 -0.71 4.62
C LEU A 290 21.98 -0.47 5.70
N ARG A 291 23.29 -0.55 5.35
CA ARG A 291 24.39 -0.22 6.27
C ARG A 291 24.41 1.25 6.65
N GLU A 292 24.22 2.15 5.68
CA GLU A 292 24.14 3.60 5.95
C GLU A 292 23.02 3.93 6.93
N LEU A 293 21.87 3.27 6.80
CA LEU A 293 20.73 3.39 7.70
C LEU A 293 20.85 2.53 8.98
N LYS A 294 21.94 1.79 9.17
CA LYS A 294 22.20 0.89 10.32
C LYS A 294 21.12 -0.18 10.52
N LEU A 295 20.60 -0.71 9.42
CA LEU A 295 19.60 -1.78 9.43
C LEU A 295 20.23 -3.18 9.34
N ILE A 296 21.51 -3.24 8.97
CA ILE A 296 22.38 -4.44 8.98
C ILE A 296 23.82 -4.07 9.39
#